data_b007cda4313cc2b51195aa54f975ef37
#
_entry.id   b007cda4313cc2b51195aa54f975ef37
#
_cell.length_a   1.000
_cell.length_b   1.000
_cell.length_c   1.000
_cell.angle_alpha   90.00
_cell.angle_beta   90.00
_cell.angle_gamma   90.00
#
_symmetry.space_group_name_H-M   'P 1'
#
loop_
_entity.id
_entity.type
_entity.pdbx_description
1 polymer ?
#
loop_
_entity_poly.entity_id
_entity_poly.type
_entity_poly.pdbx_seq_one_letter_code
_entity_poly.pdbx_strand_id
1 'polypeptide(L)'
;MKILFFTKKAAVLLLVFILTAFSITQVSAQIIRAYAGPVYSDNLKGGHTMFGNAILQRTSGNGTFAVGTGGVTATVGNDNSDMVYIDVDGVVSTFNSSSADLVLPAGTNTIKFARLYWGGRIDDDNSNYANRGTVSIRKAAGAYATVNAGVQIDQTLLTGDQYAYQAYQDVTAFVNTNGAGSYTVANVATTTGSVGGGGNYGGWALVVVYENLTLPYSSVRVYDGFVRVENNATQAIQLTGLNAPGTPVLASDAYMSTMAWEGDGNLAATAQNPAGDYIKVNGTAVSNAVNPITNFWNGTISKNGAHISTKNPNLLNQMGIDIDEQEVGVGYGIDPNDTQIDIEFGTESDQYFPSIFAFSIKSKPPLVTLDKAVISDQIPLLALDPSENLIYTISGNNGGGGAAHSCVIVDTIPSALTYVPGSLKILASPGGFASPVAKTDAIDGDQAQVATFMGKTYLKIFIGTGAVGGTGGVLQPSESYTVQFKCLTPPNANNLNSVSNTARITGTSTDPNDPFVDDGTALIGPLGSPLSVKMTSF
;
A
#
# COMPACT_ATOMS: atom_id res chain seq x y z
N MET A 1 -39.60 -33.57 58.81
CA MET A 1 -39.46 -33.29 57.38
C MET A 1 -38.72 -31.93 57.25
N LYS A 2 -37.38 -31.93 57.08
CA LYS A 2 -36.59 -30.69 56.94
C LYS A 2 -36.33 -30.51 55.44
N ILE A 3 -36.85 -29.43 54.88
CA ILE A 3 -36.63 -29.02 53.49
C ILE A 3 -35.33 -28.22 53.47
N LEU A 4 -34.33 -28.69 52.69
CA LEU A 4 -33.08 -28.02 52.46
C LEU A 4 -33.26 -26.92 51.39
N PHE A 5 -33.09 -25.66 51.74
CA PHE A 5 -33.01 -24.56 50.81
C PHE A 5 -31.61 -24.53 50.19
N PHE A 6 -31.46 -24.96 48.93
CA PHE A 6 -30.29 -24.67 48.15
C PHE A 6 -30.35 -23.23 47.67
N THR A 7 -29.40 -22.43 48.11
CA THR A 7 -29.35 -21.00 47.81
C THR A 7 -28.90 -20.76 46.36
N LYS A 8 -29.57 -19.83 45.68
CA LYS A 8 -29.31 -19.38 44.29
C LYS A 8 -27.85 -18.96 44.00
N LYS A 9 -27.00 -18.81 45.00
CA LYS A 9 -25.58 -18.46 44.87
C LYS A 9 -24.70 -19.62 44.36
N ALA A 10 -25.03 -20.85 44.59
CA ALA A 10 -24.27 -22.01 44.11
C ALA A 10 -24.45 -22.24 42.60
N ALA A 11 -25.64 -21.96 42.08
CA ALA A 11 -25.93 -22.12 40.65
C ALA A 11 -25.24 -21.04 39.78
N VAL A 12 -25.09 -19.81 40.31
CA VAL A 12 -24.37 -18.71 39.60
C VAL A 12 -22.87 -18.95 39.58
N LEU A 13 -22.25 -19.50 40.65
CA LEU A 13 -20.83 -19.83 40.65
C LEU A 13 -20.49 -20.98 39.68
N LEU A 14 -21.38 -21.98 39.53
CA LEU A 14 -21.18 -23.07 38.59
C LEU A 14 -21.32 -22.61 37.13
N LEU A 15 -22.23 -21.66 36.85
CA LEU A 15 -22.42 -21.09 35.51
C LEU A 15 -21.25 -20.18 35.09
N VAL A 16 -20.67 -19.42 36.05
CA VAL A 16 -19.48 -18.61 35.81
C VAL A 16 -18.24 -19.47 35.58
N PHE A 17 -18.11 -20.61 36.28
CA PHE A 17 -16.98 -21.53 36.07
C PHE A 17 -17.08 -22.31 34.75
N ILE A 18 -18.28 -22.55 34.20
CA ILE A 18 -18.45 -23.18 32.88
C ILE A 18 -18.23 -22.18 31.75
N LEU A 19 -18.51 -20.88 31.95
CA LEU A 19 -18.23 -19.83 30.95
C LEU A 19 -16.75 -19.44 30.86
N THR A 20 -15.95 -19.71 31.88
CA THR A 20 -14.49 -19.43 31.86
C THR A 20 -13.65 -20.60 31.31
N ALA A 21 -14.26 -21.77 31.05
CA ALA A 21 -13.55 -22.97 30.56
C ALA A 21 -13.52 -23.11 29.03
N PHE A 22 -14.15 -22.20 28.27
CA PHE A 22 -13.99 -22.10 26.82
C PHE A 22 -13.22 -20.83 26.41
N SER A 23 -12.04 -20.65 26.99
CA SER A 23 -11.02 -19.91 26.30
C SER A 23 -10.51 -20.82 25.19
N ILE A 24 -11.04 -20.68 23.99
CA ILE A 24 -10.39 -21.19 22.78
C ILE A 24 -9.04 -20.45 22.75
N THR A 25 -7.98 -21.12 23.18
CA THR A 25 -6.63 -20.64 22.95
C THR A 25 -6.45 -20.66 21.45
N GLN A 26 -6.51 -19.49 20.78
CA GLN A 26 -6.07 -19.40 19.40
C GLN A 26 -4.63 -19.91 19.36
N VAL A 27 -4.40 -20.95 18.57
CA VAL A 27 -3.05 -21.43 18.33
C VAL A 27 -2.41 -20.38 17.41
N SER A 28 -1.33 -19.77 17.87
CA SER A 28 -0.58 -18.81 17.08
C SER A 28 0.30 -19.55 16.07
N ALA A 29 0.38 -19.04 14.86
CA ALA A 29 1.28 -19.55 13.83
C ALA A 29 2.75 -19.49 14.29
N GLN A 30 3.58 -20.40 13.77
CA GLN A 30 5.02 -20.33 14.01
C GLN A 30 5.64 -19.23 13.13
N ILE A 31 6.14 -18.19 13.76
CA ILE A 31 6.78 -17.06 13.08
C ILE A 31 8.25 -17.39 12.84
N ILE A 32 8.65 -17.53 11.58
CA ILE A 32 10.05 -17.63 11.16
C ILE A 32 10.58 -16.23 10.86
N ARG A 33 9.87 -15.47 10.05
CA ARG A 33 10.03 -14.03 9.86
C ARG A 33 8.67 -13.34 9.91
N ALA A 34 8.54 -12.37 10.82
CA ALA A 34 7.28 -11.65 11.02
C ALA A 34 6.98 -10.68 9.87
N TYR A 35 5.69 -10.42 9.64
CA TYR A 35 5.21 -9.28 8.87
C TYR A 35 5.35 -8.00 9.72
N ALA A 36 6.57 -7.51 9.87
CA ALA A 36 6.88 -6.42 10.83
C ALA A 36 6.42 -5.02 10.37
N GLY A 37 5.96 -4.90 9.12
CA GLY A 37 5.53 -3.65 8.49
C GLY A 37 5.65 -3.77 6.97
N PRO A 38 5.17 -2.77 6.21
CA PRO A 38 5.28 -2.82 4.77
C PRO A 38 6.75 -2.68 4.33
N VAL A 39 7.18 -3.55 3.44
CA VAL A 39 8.49 -3.45 2.75
C VAL A 39 8.45 -2.44 1.61
N TYR A 40 7.25 -2.07 1.18
CA TYR A 40 6.97 -0.93 0.33
C TYR A 40 5.65 -0.27 0.74
N SER A 41 5.64 1.06 0.78
CA SER A 41 4.48 1.87 1.16
C SER A 41 4.52 3.19 0.42
N ASP A 42 3.54 3.45 -0.44
CA ASP A 42 3.41 4.71 -1.16
C ASP A 42 1.95 5.00 -1.51
N ASN A 43 1.68 6.25 -1.87
CA ASN A 43 0.43 6.68 -2.49
C ASN A 43 0.77 7.27 -3.86
N LEU A 44 0.37 6.61 -4.94
CA LEU A 44 0.76 6.94 -6.31
C LEU A 44 -0.36 6.68 -7.31
N LYS A 45 -0.26 7.25 -8.50
CA LYS A 45 -1.11 6.88 -9.63
C LYS A 45 -0.62 5.57 -10.20
N GLY A 46 -1.26 4.46 -9.86
CA GLY A 46 -0.78 3.14 -10.24
C GLY A 46 -1.32 2.02 -9.39
N GLY A 47 -0.54 0.97 -9.22
CA GLY A 47 -0.92 -0.21 -8.48
C GLY A 47 0.22 -1.22 -8.37
N HIS A 48 -0.16 -2.46 -8.12
CA HIS A 48 0.78 -3.57 -8.05
C HIS A 48 0.28 -4.75 -8.87
N THR A 49 1.16 -5.70 -9.12
CA THR A 49 0.86 -7.03 -9.69
C THR A 49 1.89 -8.04 -9.20
N MET A 50 1.53 -9.30 -9.23
CA MET A 50 2.40 -10.41 -8.85
C MET A 50 2.34 -11.49 -9.92
N PHE A 51 3.47 -12.09 -10.23
CA PHE A 51 3.56 -13.18 -11.19
C PHE A 51 4.72 -14.11 -10.84
N GLY A 52 4.66 -15.33 -11.32
CA GLY A 52 5.68 -16.34 -11.05
C GLY A 52 5.30 -17.68 -11.65
N ASN A 53 6.04 -18.72 -11.29
CA ASN A 53 5.77 -20.09 -11.75
C ASN A 53 6.41 -21.12 -10.83
N ALA A 54 5.90 -22.35 -10.86
CA ALA A 54 6.55 -23.50 -10.25
C ALA A 54 7.86 -23.86 -10.97
N ILE A 55 8.76 -24.52 -10.25
CA ILE A 55 10.03 -25.06 -10.76
C ILE A 55 10.06 -26.59 -10.71
N LEU A 56 9.03 -27.18 -10.11
CA LEU A 56 8.82 -28.62 -10.01
C LEU A 56 7.51 -29.03 -10.67
N GLN A 57 7.49 -30.23 -11.22
CA GLN A 57 6.29 -30.90 -11.72
C GLN A 57 6.35 -32.39 -11.42
N ARG A 58 5.19 -33.08 -11.41
CA ARG A 58 5.16 -34.53 -11.32
C ARG A 58 5.64 -35.18 -12.59
N THR A 59 6.38 -36.29 -12.48
CA THR A 59 6.76 -37.13 -13.61
C THR A 59 5.57 -37.64 -14.42
N SER A 60 4.42 -37.85 -13.75
CA SER A 60 3.18 -38.35 -14.38
C SER A 60 2.18 -37.21 -14.75
N GLY A 61 2.61 -35.95 -14.67
CA GLY A 61 1.78 -34.76 -14.90
C GLY A 61 1.03 -34.29 -13.66
N ASN A 62 0.77 -32.99 -13.61
CA ASN A 62 0.20 -32.30 -12.42
C ASN A 62 -1.33 -32.45 -12.27
N GLY A 63 -1.97 -33.24 -13.14
CA GLY A 63 -3.41 -33.40 -13.12
C GLY A 63 -4.18 -32.15 -13.53
N THR A 64 -5.45 -32.14 -13.22
CA THR A 64 -6.40 -31.06 -13.53
C THR A 64 -7.23 -30.74 -12.29
N PHE A 65 -8.02 -29.66 -12.35
CA PHE A 65 -9.00 -29.35 -11.34
C PHE A 65 -10.38 -29.88 -11.74
N ALA A 66 -11.09 -30.44 -10.78
CA ALA A 66 -12.47 -30.90 -10.92
C ALA A 66 -13.39 -30.03 -10.05
N VAL A 67 -14.57 -29.68 -10.58
CA VAL A 67 -15.61 -28.95 -9.84
C VAL A 67 -16.47 -29.99 -9.13
N GLY A 68 -16.42 -30.03 -7.81
CA GLY A 68 -17.22 -30.88 -6.95
C GLY A 68 -18.23 -30.09 -6.09
N THR A 69 -18.95 -30.79 -5.23
CA THR A 69 -19.91 -30.18 -4.28
C THR A 69 -19.25 -29.27 -3.24
N GLY A 70 -17.93 -29.39 -3.02
CA GLY A 70 -17.13 -28.58 -2.10
C GLY A 70 -16.31 -27.47 -2.78
N GLY A 71 -16.46 -27.27 -4.10
CA GLY A 71 -15.68 -26.31 -4.86
C GLY A 71 -14.72 -26.95 -5.88
N VAL A 72 -13.69 -26.21 -6.27
CA VAL A 72 -12.67 -26.68 -7.23
C VAL A 72 -11.57 -27.39 -6.45
N THR A 73 -11.30 -28.64 -6.81
CA THR A 73 -10.28 -29.49 -6.16
C THR A 73 -9.36 -30.08 -7.20
N ALA A 74 -8.04 -30.05 -6.97
CA ALA A 74 -7.08 -30.72 -7.83
C ALA A 74 -7.27 -32.25 -7.79
N THR A 75 -7.07 -32.89 -8.94
CA THR A 75 -7.18 -34.36 -9.04
C THR A 75 -5.99 -35.09 -8.42
N VAL A 76 -4.88 -34.37 -8.17
CA VAL A 76 -3.66 -34.89 -7.55
C VAL A 76 -3.00 -33.78 -6.71
N GLY A 77 -2.38 -34.16 -5.57
CA GLY A 77 -1.52 -33.32 -4.75
C GLY A 77 -0.04 -33.59 -4.97
N ASN A 78 0.81 -32.85 -4.26
CA ASN A 78 2.25 -33.03 -4.25
C ASN A 78 2.68 -34.16 -3.30
N ASP A 79 1.88 -34.51 -2.30
CA ASP A 79 2.10 -35.59 -1.35
C ASP A 79 2.40 -36.93 -2.05
N ASN A 80 3.48 -37.59 -1.65
CA ASN A 80 3.93 -38.85 -2.23
C ASN A 80 4.08 -38.84 -3.77
N SER A 81 4.21 -37.66 -4.34
CA SER A 81 4.38 -37.48 -5.79
C SER A 81 5.86 -37.45 -6.15
N ASP A 82 6.22 -38.18 -7.24
CA ASP A 82 7.57 -38.17 -7.77
C ASP A 82 7.77 -36.90 -8.59
N MET A 83 8.52 -35.93 -8.01
CA MET A 83 8.73 -34.60 -8.56
C MET A 83 10.04 -34.49 -9.31
N VAL A 84 10.01 -33.80 -10.44
CA VAL A 84 11.18 -33.50 -11.28
C VAL A 84 11.26 -32.00 -11.56
N TYR A 85 12.49 -31.56 -11.87
CA TYR A 85 12.69 -30.19 -12.30
C TYR A 85 11.99 -29.88 -13.62
N ILE A 86 11.40 -28.69 -13.68
CA ILE A 86 11.00 -28.03 -14.91
C ILE A 86 12.25 -27.36 -15.49
N ASP A 87 12.49 -27.52 -16.79
CA ASP A 87 13.53 -26.81 -17.51
C ASP A 87 12.98 -26.39 -18.88
N VAL A 88 12.64 -25.10 -19.00
CA VAL A 88 12.00 -24.54 -20.22
C VAL A 88 13.00 -23.89 -21.17
N ASP A 89 14.23 -23.65 -20.70
CA ASP A 89 15.21 -22.91 -21.51
C ASP A 89 16.27 -23.80 -22.19
N GLY A 90 16.43 -25.05 -21.74
CA GLY A 90 17.38 -25.98 -22.26
C GLY A 90 18.83 -25.51 -22.18
N VAL A 91 19.16 -24.58 -21.30
CA VAL A 91 20.50 -24.01 -21.13
C VAL A 91 21.31 -24.90 -20.20
N VAL A 92 22.41 -25.47 -20.68
CA VAL A 92 23.24 -26.46 -19.93
C VAL A 92 23.76 -25.90 -18.59
N SER A 93 23.89 -24.58 -18.44
CA SER A 93 24.35 -23.95 -17.18
C SER A 93 23.26 -23.76 -16.12
N THR A 94 22.01 -24.07 -16.44
CA THR A 94 20.89 -24.08 -15.52
C THR A 94 20.39 -25.49 -15.30
N PHE A 95 20.10 -25.88 -14.05
CA PHE A 95 19.59 -27.22 -13.74
C PHE A 95 18.04 -27.26 -13.69
N ASN A 96 17.40 -26.10 -13.68
CA ASN A 96 15.96 -25.91 -13.84
C ASN A 96 15.68 -24.49 -14.32
N SER A 97 14.51 -24.30 -14.91
CA SER A 97 14.04 -22.98 -15.32
C SER A 97 12.52 -23.00 -15.56
N SER A 98 11.85 -21.88 -15.26
CA SER A 98 10.47 -21.62 -15.67
C SER A 98 10.26 -20.13 -15.94
N SER A 99 9.20 -19.78 -16.69
CA SER A 99 8.94 -18.38 -17.02
C SER A 99 7.49 -17.96 -16.78
N ALA A 100 7.29 -16.66 -16.59
CA ALA A 100 6.00 -16.01 -16.51
C ALA A 100 6.09 -14.57 -17.01
N ASP A 101 4.96 -13.99 -17.42
CA ASP A 101 4.93 -12.68 -18.02
C ASP A 101 4.51 -11.60 -17.00
N LEU A 102 5.32 -10.55 -16.92
CA LEU A 102 4.90 -9.28 -16.31
C LEU A 102 3.95 -8.57 -17.28
N VAL A 103 2.68 -8.49 -16.91
CA VAL A 103 1.66 -7.75 -17.63
C VAL A 103 1.38 -6.45 -16.93
N LEU A 104 1.62 -5.33 -17.58
CA LEU A 104 1.38 -3.99 -17.06
C LEU A 104 0.23 -3.31 -17.84
N PRO A 105 -0.49 -2.36 -17.23
CA PRO A 105 -1.49 -1.56 -17.93
C PRO A 105 -0.91 -0.81 -19.14
N ALA A 106 -1.79 -0.46 -20.07
CA ALA A 106 -1.39 0.35 -21.22
C ALA A 106 -0.85 1.71 -20.80
N GLY A 107 0.07 2.27 -21.58
CA GLY A 107 0.72 3.56 -21.33
C GLY A 107 2.15 3.40 -20.75
N THR A 108 2.69 4.52 -20.27
CA THR A 108 4.02 4.54 -19.68
C THR A 108 3.97 4.07 -18.24
N ASN A 109 4.73 3.03 -17.93
CA ASN A 109 4.83 2.47 -16.59
C ASN A 109 6.26 2.67 -16.07
N THR A 110 6.39 3.22 -14.87
CA THR A 110 7.65 3.33 -14.11
C THR A 110 7.61 2.35 -12.96
N ILE A 111 8.60 1.47 -12.87
CA ILE A 111 8.65 0.49 -11.78
C ILE A 111 9.20 1.19 -10.53
N LYS A 112 8.40 1.23 -9.48
CA LYS A 112 8.74 1.88 -8.19
C LYS A 112 9.36 0.88 -7.22
N PHE A 113 8.95 -0.40 -7.32
CA PHE A 113 9.45 -1.48 -6.48
C PHE A 113 9.28 -2.81 -7.22
N ALA A 114 10.27 -3.67 -7.14
CA ALA A 114 10.16 -5.06 -7.55
C ALA A 114 11.05 -5.94 -6.67
N ARG A 115 10.49 -7.01 -6.12
CA ARG A 115 11.22 -7.97 -5.31
C ARG A 115 10.94 -9.38 -5.80
N LEU A 116 12.02 -10.13 -6.07
CA LEU A 116 11.97 -11.54 -6.43
C LEU A 116 12.06 -12.38 -5.15
N TYR A 117 11.17 -13.35 -5.05
CA TYR A 117 11.16 -14.40 -4.03
C TYR A 117 11.30 -15.74 -4.71
N TRP A 118 12.06 -16.64 -4.11
CA TRP A 118 12.20 -18.02 -4.57
C TRP A 118 12.38 -18.94 -3.37
N GLY A 119 11.99 -20.18 -3.52
CA GLY A 119 12.07 -21.13 -2.43
C GLY A 119 11.37 -22.45 -2.71
N GLY A 120 11.17 -23.21 -1.67
CA GLY A 120 10.53 -24.50 -1.70
C GLY A 120 10.98 -25.41 -0.55
N ARG A 121 10.76 -26.72 -0.74
CA ARG A 121 11.26 -27.75 0.16
C ARG A 121 12.62 -28.25 -0.30
N ILE A 122 13.59 -28.35 0.62
CA ILE A 122 14.95 -28.78 0.32
C ILE A 122 15.51 -29.59 1.48
N ASP A 123 16.20 -30.69 1.18
CA ASP A 123 16.94 -31.50 2.14
C ASP A 123 18.34 -30.91 2.33
N ASP A 124 18.92 -30.99 3.53
CA ASP A 124 20.23 -30.38 3.80
C ASP A 124 21.40 -31.15 3.18
N ASP A 125 21.20 -32.40 2.77
CA ASP A 125 22.15 -33.19 2.00
C ASP A 125 22.03 -32.93 0.48
N ASN A 126 21.06 -32.13 0.03
CA ASN A 126 20.92 -31.78 -1.39
C ASN A 126 22.15 -30.99 -1.86
N SER A 127 22.71 -31.41 -3.00
CA SER A 127 23.93 -30.80 -3.58
C SER A 127 23.79 -29.27 -3.83
N ASN A 128 22.58 -28.76 -3.98
CA ASN A 128 22.29 -27.35 -4.18
C ASN A 128 21.91 -26.60 -2.89
N TYR A 129 21.86 -27.27 -1.73
CA TYR A 129 21.46 -26.64 -0.48
C TYR A 129 22.29 -25.40 -0.13
N ALA A 130 23.61 -25.47 -0.32
CA ALA A 130 24.51 -24.33 -0.06
C ALA A 130 24.23 -23.12 -1.00
N ASN A 131 23.66 -23.36 -2.16
CA ASN A 131 23.39 -22.36 -3.19
C ASN A 131 21.92 -21.85 -3.18
N ARG A 132 21.09 -22.28 -2.22
CA ARG A 132 19.65 -21.93 -2.17
C ARG A 132 19.36 -20.44 -2.13
N GLY A 133 20.31 -19.62 -1.74
CA GLY A 133 20.24 -18.16 -1.75
C GLY A 133 20.59 -17.50 -3.09
N THR A 134 20.86 -18.28 -4.17
CA THR A 134 21.29 -17.73 -5.45
C THR A 134 20.47 -18.30 -6.59
N VAL A 135 19.93 -17.43 -7.43
CA VAL A 135 19.19 -17.79 -8.65
C VAL A 135 19.67 -16.97 -9.83
N SER A 136 19.22 -17.33 -11.01
CA SER A 136 19.46 -16.59 -12.26
C SER A 136 18.14 -16.05 -12.80
N ILE A 137 18.11 -14.79 -13.22
CA ILE A 137 16.95 -14.14 -13.84
C ILE A 137 17.32 -13.60 -15.21
N ARG A 138 16.42 -13.70 -16.18
CA ARG A 138 16.56 -13.03 -17.48
C ARG A 138 15.24 -12.52 -18.01
N LYS A 139 15.31 -11.56 -18.92
CA LYS A 139 14.19 -11.05 -19.70
C LYS A 139 14.20 -11.71 -21.08
N ALA A 140 13.10 -12.35 -21.45
CA ALA A 140 12.97 -13.08 -22.74
C ALA A 140 14.19 -13.99 -23.01
N ALA A 141 14.80 -13.92 -24.17
CA ALA A 141 16.00 -14.68 -24.54
C ALA A 141 17.33 -13.95 -24.21
N GLY A 142 17.30 -12.93 -23.35
CA GLY A 142 18.50 -12.20 -22.94
C GLY A 142 19.45 -13.04 -22.07
N ALA A 143 20.59 -12.46 -21.74
CA ALA A 143 21.55 -13.10 -20.84
C ALA A 143 20.99 -13.18 -19.41
N TYR A 144 21.34 -14.23 -18.69
CA TYR A 144 21.05 -14.36 -17.29
C TYR A 144 21.85 -13.37 -16.42
N ALA A 145 21.16 -12.73 -15.50
CA ALA A 145 21.76 -12.01 -14.39
C ALA A 145 21.65 -12.86 -13.12
N THR A 146 22.72 -12.90 -12.33
CA THR A 146 22.71 -13.60 -11.04
C THR A 146 22.03 -12.73 -9.99
N VAL A 147 21.10 -13.30 -9.23
CA VAL A 147 20.46 -12.70 -8.07
C VAL A 147 20.88 -13.46 -6.82
N ASN A 148 21.40 -12.75 -5.84
CA ASN A 148 21.89 -13.33 -4.60
C ASN A 148 21.18 -12.68 -3.40
N ALA A 149 20.51 -13.48 -2.59
CA ALA A 149 19.81 -13.04 -1.38
C ALA A 149 20.75 -12.57 -0.27
N GLY A 150 22.01 -12.96 -0.29
CA GLY A 150 22.92 -12.70 0.81
C GLY A 150 22.46 -13.40 2.10
N VAL A 151 22.08 -12.59 3.10
CA VAL A 151 21.53 -13.08 4.38
C VAL A 151 20.00 -13.18 4.41
N GLN A 152 19.33 -12.83 3.30
CA GLN A 152 17.87 -12.78 3.22
C GLN A 152 17.30 -14.17 2.87
N ILE A 153 17.50 -15.12 3.76
CA ILE A 153 17.00 -16.49 3.64
C ILE A 153 16.25 -16.84 4.91
N ASP A 154 14.95 -17.07 4.77
CA ASP A 154 14.09 -17.60 5.84
C ASP A 154 14.04 -19.11 5.69
N GLN A 155 14.11 -19.85 6.78
CA GLN A 155 13.97 -21.31 6.74
C GLN A 155 13.47 -21.89 8.06
N THR A 156 12.78 -23.02 7.98
CA THR A 156 12.35 -23.80 9.13
C THR A 156 12.48 -25.30 8.84
N LEU A 157 12.85 -26.05 9.85
CA LEU A 157 12.89 -27.51 9.77
C LEU A 157 11.46 -28.05 9.71
N LEU A 158 11.18 -28.93 8.79
CA LEU A 158 9.90 -29.65 8.67
C LEU A 158 9.97 -30.97 9.41
N THR A 159 10.80 -31.90 8.93
CA THR A 159 11.00 -33.21 9.52
C THR A 159 12.35 -33.80 9.05
N GLY A 160 13.04 -34.52 9.92
CA GLY A 160 14.34 -35.10 9.58
C GLY A 160 15.37 -34.03 9.21
N ASP A 161 15.79 -34.03 7.96
CA ASP A 161 16.76 -33.11 7.33
C ASP A 161 16.11 -32.15 6.32
N GLN A 162 14.78 -32.11 6.28
CA GLN A 162 13.99 -31.38 5.29
C GLN A 162 13.60 -29.99 5.81
N TYR A 163 13.82 -28.97 4.99
CA TYR A 163 13.54 -27.57 5.30
C TYR A 163 12.55 -26.98 4.31
N ALA A 164 11.57 -26.23 4.81
CA ALA A 164 10.93 -25.18 4.03
C ALA A 164 11.82 -23.94 4.05
N TYR A 165 12.08 -23.34 2.90
CA TYR A 165 12.84 -22.10 2.83
C TYR A 165 12.26 -21.13 1.82
N GLN A 166 12.58 -19.87 2.03
CA GLN A 166 12.35 -18.75 1.12
C GLN A 166 13.58 -17.86 1.11
N ALA A 167 14.00 -17.42 -0.05
CA ALA A 167 15.00 -16.39 -0.24
C ALA A 167 14.41 -15.24 -1.06
N TYR A 168 14.91 -14.01 -0.89
CA TYR A 168 14.39 -12.86 -1.60
C TYR A 168 15.45 -11.79 -1.84
N GLN A 169 15.24 -10.96 -2.89
CA GLN A 169 16.12 -9.85 -3.22
C GLN A 169 15.36 -8.76 -3.99
N ASP A 170 15.71 -7.51 -3.72
CA ASP A 170 15.27 -6.37 -4.52
C ASP A 170 15.85 -6.46 -5.93
N VAL A 171 14.98 -6.39 -6.93
CA VAL A 171 15.33 -6.42 -8.36
C VAL A 171 14.72 -5.22 -9.11
N THR A 172 14.35 -4.17 -8.40
CA THR A 172 13.67 -2.99 -8.95
C THR A 172 14.42 -2.41 -10.16
N ALA A 173 15.72 -2.22 -10.05
CA ALA A 173 16.53 -1.69 -11.15
C ALA A 173 16.52 -2.59 -12.38
N PHE A 174 16.57 -3.93 -12.18
CA PHE A 174 16.50 -4.89 -13.26
C PHE A 174 15.13 -4.86 -13.96
N VAL A 175 14.04 -4.88 -13.19
CA VAL A 175 12.68 -4.86 -13.74
C VAL A 175 12.37 -3.52 -14.40
N ASN A 176 12.80 -2.41 -13.83
CA ASN A 176 12.60 -1.09 -14.41
C ASN A 176 13.32 -0.93 -15.76
N THR A 177 14.51 -1.51 -15.90
CA THR A 177 15.27 -1.50 -17.16
C THR A 177 14.60 -2.38 -18.23
N ASN A 178 14.01 -3.51 -17.85
CA ASN A 178 13.51 -4.53 -18.77
C ASN A 178 12.01 -4.43 -19.07
N GLY A 179 11.20 -3.78 -18.21
CA GLY A 179 9.78 -3.54 -18.39
C GLY A 179 8.91 -4.80 -18.51
N ALA A 180 7.71 -4.64 -19.07
CA ALA A 180 6.73 -5.72 -19.23
C ALA A 180 7.21 -6.84 -20.17
N GLY A 181 6.61 -8.06 -20.05
CA GLY A 181 6.81 -9.26 -20.86
C GLY A 181 7.48 -10.41 -20.10
N SER A 182 8.01 -11.40 -20.79
CA SER A 182 8.42 -12.69 -20.20
C SER A 182 9.72 -12.59 -19.40
N TYR A 183 9.67 -13.09 -18.18
CA TYR A 183 10.83 -13.28 -17.28
C TYR A 183 11.03 -14.78 -17.06
N THR A 184 12.28 -15.23 -17.10
CA THR A 184 12.67 -16.61 -16.74
C THR A 184 13.51 -16.56 -15.49
N VAL A 185 13.16 -17.39 -14.50
CA VAL A 185 13.99 -17.65 -13.32
C VAL A 185 14.50 -19.10 -13.39
N ALA A 186 15.76 -19.28 -13.05
CA ALA A 186 16.47 -20.55 -13.14
C ALA A 186 17.34 -20.78 -11.90
N ASN A 187 17.74 -22.04 -11.68
CA ASN A 187 18.60 -22.46 -10.57
C ASN A 187 17.98 -22.29 -9.18
N VAL A 188 16.68 -22.47 -9.06
CA VAL A 188 15.99 -22.52 -7.75
C VAL A 188 16.27 -23.89 -7.12
N ALA A 189 16.96 -23.89 -6.00
CA ALA A 189 17.36 -25.13 -5.31
C ALA A 189 16.18 -25.77 -4.58
N THR A 190 15.82 -26.98 -4.93
CA THR A 190 14.74 -27.77 -4.29
C THR A 190 15.09 -29.25 -4.34
N THR A 191 14.44 -30.06 -3.51
CA THR A 191 14.54 -31.53 -3.58
C THR A 191 13.57 -32.06 -4.64
N THR A 192 14.03 -33.05 -5.42
CA THR A 192 13.24 -33.81 -6.39
C THR A 192 12.93 -35.20 -5.86
N GLY A 193 12.15 -36.00 -6.60
CA GLY A 193 11.73 -37.32 -6.17
C GLY A 193 10.48 -37.31 -5.31
N SER A 194 10.21 -38.40 -4.61
CA SER A 194 9.05 -38.58 -3.77
C SER A 194 9.43 -38.49 -2.30
N VAL A 195 8.76 -37.66 -1.57
CA VAL A 195 8.80 -37.57 -0.09
C VAL A 195 7.42 -37.79 0.49
N GLY A 196 7.36 -38.12 1.78
CA GLY A 196 6.09 -38.28 2.51
C GLY A 196 5.27 -37.00 2.61
N GLY A 197 4.37 -36.94 3.56
CA GLY A 197 3.43 -35.82 3.73
C GLY A 197 4.02 -34.42 3.59
N GLY A 198 3.25 -33.50 3.00
CA GLY A 198 3.70 -32.17 2.63
C GLY A 198 4.49 -32.09 1.32
N GLY A 199 4.73 -33.21 0.62
CA GLY A 199 5.32 -33.29 -0.71
C GLY A 199 6.56 -32.43 -0.99
N ASN A 200 7.11 -32.49 -2.19
CA ASN A 200 8.10 -31.52 -2.67
C ASN A 200 7.41 -30.42 -3.47
N TYR A 201 7.78 -29.19 -3.21
CA TYR A 201 7.33 -28.00 -3.91
C TYR A 201 8.49 -27.02 -4.12
N GLY A 202 8.33 -26.12 -5.06
CA GLY A 202 9.29 -25.06 -5.29
C GLY A 202 8.94 -24.20 -6.49
N GLY A 203 9.37 -22.96 -6.43
CA GLY A 203 9.06 -21.97 -7.46
C GLY A 203 9.63 -20.59 -7.15
N TRP A 204 9.05 -19.61 -7.81
CA TRP A 204 9.41 -18.20 -7.64
C TRP A 204 8.20 -17.29 -7.87
N ALA A 205 8.23 -16.14 -7.22
CA ALA A 205 7.28 -15.06 -7.44
C ALA A 205 8.00 -13.72 -7.51
N LEU A 206 7.46 -12.80 -8.29
CA LEU A 206 7.93 -11.44 -8.41
C LEU A 206 6.77 -10.49 -8.18
N VAL A 207 6.82 -9.72 -7.08
CA VAL A 207 5.89 -8.63 -6.83
C VAL A 207 6.44 -7.35 -7.43
N VAL A 208 5.58 -6.59 -8.11
CA VAL A 208 5.94 -5.35 -8.81
C VAL A 208 4.94 -4.26 -8.46
N VAL A 209 5.44 -3.10 -7.99
CA VAL A 209 4.68 -1.87 -7.88
C VAL A 209 5.07 -0.95 -9.02
N TYR A 210 4.08 -0.43 -9.71
CA TYR A 210 4.27 0.44 -10.86
C TYR A 210 3.46 1.73 -10.73
N GLU A 211 4.03 2.80 -11.24
CA GLU A 211 3.37 4.07 -11.45
C GLU A 211 2.98 4.24 -12.92
N ASN A 212 1.76 4.69 -13.14
CA ASN A 212 1.24 5.05 -14.45
C ASN A 212 0.29 6.23 -14.28
N LEU A 213 0.68 7.39 -14.77
CA LEU A 213 -0.03 8.66 -14.55
C LEU A 213 -1.46 8.71 -15.13
N THR A 214 -1.83 7.73 -15.96
CA THR A 214 -3.19 7.61 -16.51
C THR A 214 -4.14 6.83 -15.59
N LEU A 215 -3.62 6.21 -14.53
CA LEU A 215 -4.40 5.41 -13.58
C LEU A 215 -4.89 6.26 -12.39
N PRO A 216 -5.89 5.77 -11.66
CA PRO A 216 -6.32 6.39 -10.41
C PRO A 216 -5.20 6.46 -9.38
N TYR A 217 -5.29 7.46 -8.51
CA TYR A 217 -4.46 7.56 -7.33
C TYR A 217 -4.81 6.44 -6.33
N SER A 218 -3.82 5.74 -5.81
CA SER A 218 -4.01 4.57 -4.95
C SER A 218 -3.00 4.55 -3.82
N SER A 219 -3.43 4.10 -2.64
CA SER A 219 -2.54 3.69 -1.56
C SER A 219 -2.06 2.27 -1.84
N VAL A 220 -0.75 2.06 -1.97
CA VAL A 220 -0.14 0.75 -2.27
C VAL A 220 0.73 0.33 -1.09
N ARG A 221 0.56 -0.90 -0.63
CA ARG A 221 1.33 -1.50 0.46
C ARG A 221 1.78 -2.90 0.05
N VAL A 222 3.05 -3.23 0.30
CA VAL A 222 3.58 -4.59 0.14
C VAL A 222 4.13 -5.04 1.48
N TYR A 223 3.68 -6.17 1.94
CA TYR A 223 4.16 -6.85 3.15
C TYR A 223 4.81 -8.16 2.77
N ASP A 224 5.81 -8.56 3.48
CA ASP A 224 6.37 -9.90 3.38
C ASP A 224 6.72 -10.48 4.76
N GLY A 225 6.66 -11.79 4.83
CA GLY A 225 6.99 -12.57 6.00
C GLY A 225 7.35 -14.00 5.60
N PHE A 226 7.56 -14.84 6.58
CA PHE A 226 7.63 -16.28 6.42
C PHE A 226 7.12 -16.92 7.71
N VAL A 227 5.92 -17.45 7.65
CA VAL A 227 5.18 -17.92 8.82
C VAL A 227 4.59 -19.28 8.49
N ARG A 228 4.72 -20.24 9.39
CA ARG A 228 4.08 -21.55 9.28
C ARG A 228 2.71 -21.49 9.93
N VAL A 229 1.67 -21.61 9.12
CA VAL A 229 0.28 -21.68 9.55
C VAL A 229 -0.16 -23.14 9.47
N GLU A 230 -0.58 -23.71 10.60
CA GLU A 230 -1.03 -25.11 10.72
C GLU A 230 -1.91 -25.31 11.94
N ASN A 231 -2.69 -26.40 12.01
CA ASN A 231 -3.36 -26.83 13.24
C ASN A 231 -4.26 -25.75 13.89
N ASN A 232 -5.15 -25.14 13.16
CA ASN A 232 -6.02 -24.03 13.60
C ASN A 232 -5.26 -22.74 13.97
N ALA A 233 -4.03 -22.58 13.50
CA ALA A 233 -3.30 -21.34 13.70
C ALA A 233 -3.79 -20.23 12.76
N THR A 234 -3.61 -18.99 13.22
CA THR A 234 -3.85 -17.80 12.41
C THR A 234 -2.67 -16.84 12.45
N GLN A 235 -2.50 -16.08 11.37
CA GLN A 235 -1.58 -14.96 11.26
C GLN A 235 -2.33 -13.73 10.76
N ALA A 236 -2.29 -12.66 11.52
CA ALA A 236 -2.91 -11.38 11.13
C ALA A 236 -1.87 -10.38 10.64
N ILE A 237 -2.29 -9.53 9.71
CA ILE A 237 -1.58 -8.32 9.27
C ILE A 237 -2.58 -7.17 9.35
N GLN A 238 -2.20 -6.06 9.96
CA GLN A 238 -2.98 -4.83 9.95
C GLN A 238 -2.37 -3.83 8.97
N LEU A 239 -3.10 -3.53 7.91
CA LEU A 239 -2.75 -2.49 6.95
C LEU A 239 -3.18 -1.14 7.52
N THR A 240 -2.26 -0.20 7.68
CA THR A 240 -2.54 1.13 8.21
C THR A 240 -2.11 2.23 7.25
N GLY A 241 -2.55 3.45 7.51
CA GLY A 241 -2.23 4.61 6.68
C GLY A 241 -2.83 4.51 5.27
N LEU A 242 -3.92 3.79 5.13
CA LEU A 242 -4.74 3.73 3.92
C LEU A 242 -5.69 4.92 3.90
N ASN A 243 -6.35 5.11 2.77
CA ASN A 243 -7.35 6.15 2.61
C ASN A 243 -8.38 5.72 1.55
N ALA A 244 -9.33 4.91 1.99
CA ALA A 244 -10.39 4.40 1.14
C ALA A 244 -11.22 5.55 0.52
N PRO A 245 -11.84 5.35 -0.66
CA PRO A 245 -12.71 6.35 -1.27
C PRO A 245 -13.79 6.85 -0.30
N GLY A 246 -14.15 8.13 -0.36
CA GLY A 246 -15.21 8.70 0.47
C GLY A 246 -16.64 8.44 -0.04
N THR A 247 -16.77 7.63 -1.08
CA THR A 247 -18.02 7.13 -1.68
C THR A 247 -18.09 5.63 -1.45
N PRO A 248 -19.23 4.95 -1.66
CA PRO A 248 -19.29 3.51 -1.57
C PRO A 248 -18.16 2.85 -2.35
N VAL A 249 -17.43 1.95 -1.68
CA VAL A 249 -16.27 1.27 -2.25
C VAL A 249 -16.77 0.26 -3.30
N LEU A 250 -16.21 0.32 -4.51
CA LEU A 250 -16.52 -0.62 -5.60
C LEU A 250 -15.58 -1.84 -5.53
N ALA A 251 -15.91 -2.94 -6.18
CA ALA A 251 -15.06 -4.13 -6.24
C ALA A 251 -13.64 -3.78 -6.72
N SER A 252 -13.53 -3.04 -7.81
CA SER A 252 -12.25 -2.62 -8.41
C SER A 252 -11.54 -1.47 -7.70
N ASP A 253 -12.05 -1.02 -6.54
CA ASP A 253 -11.37 0.04 -5.78
C ASP A 253 -10.30 -0.50 -4.86
N ALA A 254 -10.38 -1.78 -4.46
CA ALA A 254 -9.35 -2.45 -3.70
C ALA A 254 -8.92 -3.74 -4.38
N TYR A 255 -7.62 -4.00 -4.39
CA TYR A 255 -6.99 -5.11 -5.07
C TYR A 255 -5.92 -5.72 -4.19
N MET A 256 -5.90 -7.05 -4.08
CA MET A 256 -4.86 -7.77 -3.37
C MET A 256 -4.11 -8.71 -4.31
N SER A 257 -2.84 -8.94 -4.02
CA SER A 257 -2.04 -10.03 -4.56
C SER A 257 -1.37 -10.74 -3.40
N THR A 258 -1.35 -12.05 -3.43
CA THR A 258 -0.80 -12.85 -2.35
C THR A 258 -0.08 -14.08 -2.87
N MET A 259 0.89 -14.57 -2.08
CA MET A 259 1.65 -15.77 -2.41
C MET A 259 1.84 -16.62 -1.17
N ALA A 260 1.64 -17.93 -1.32
CA ALA A 260 1.98 -18.92 -0.31
C ALA A 260 2.76 -20.10 -0.90
N TRP A 261 3.53 -20.75 -0.04
CA TRP A 261 4.20 -22.02 -0.32
C TRP A 261 3.43 -23.15 0.34
N GLU A 262 3.44 -24.30 -0.30
CA GLU A 262 2.87 -25.55 0.23
C GLU A 262 1.33 -25.61 0.24
N GLY A 263 0.65 -24.84 -0.61
CA GLY A 263 -0.81 -24.94 -0.74
C GLY A 263 -1.23 -26.19 -1.52
N ASP A 264 -2.07 -27.01 -0.88
CA ASP A 264 -2.48 -28.32 -1.42
C ASP A 264 -3.78 -28.26 -2.22
N GLY A 265 -3.66 -28.50 -3.54
CA GLY A 265 -4.79 -28.45 -4.46
C GLY A 265 -5.85 -29.53 -4.24
N ASN A 266 -5.50 -30.65 -3.62
CA ASN A 266 -6.40 -31.78 -3.37
C ASN A 266 -6.99 -31.81 -1.96
N LEU A 267 -6.84 -30.74 -1.19
CA LEU A 267 -7.47 -30.60 0.11
C LEU A 267 -8.99 -30.50 -0.08
N ALA A 268 -9.71 -31.53 0.31
CA ALA A 268 -11.16 -31.54 0.19
C ALA A 268 -11.81 -31.06 1.49
N ALA A 269 -12.76 -30.13 1.38
CA ALA A 269 -13.62 -29.80 2.50
C ALA A 269 -14.34 -31.06 2.97
N THR A 270 -14.25 -31.37 4.25
CA THR A 270 -14.96 -32.48 4.89
C THR A 270 -16.02 -31.92 5.83
N ALA A 271 -16.95 -32.79 6.29
CA ALA A 271 -17.89 -32.40 7.33
C ALA A 271 -17.19 -32.05 8.66
N GLN A 272 -15.98 -32.56 8.87
CA GLN A 272 -15.14 -32.33 10.04
C GLN A 272 -14.20 -31.16 9.86
N ASN A 273 -13.93 -30.74 8.62
CA ASN A 273 -13.10 -29.60 8.25
C ASN A 273 -13.82 -28.78 7.16
N PRO A 274 -14.85 -28.00 7.51
CA PRO A 274 -15.66 -27.25 6.55
C PRO A 274 -14.96 -26.02 5.98
N ALA A 275 -13.90 -25.53 6.63
CA ALA A 275 -13.08 -24.41 6.19
C ALA A 275 -11.61 -24.82 6.26
N GLY A 276 -11.03 -25.23 5.14
CA GLY A 276 -9.58 -25.49 5.04
C GLY A 276 -8.76 -24.23 5.17
N ASP A 277 -7.84 -24.03 4.24
CA ASP A 277 -6.98 -22.87 4.19
C ASP A 277 -7.71 -21.63 3.68
N TYR A 278 -7.55 -20.52 4.37
CA TYR A 278 -8.27 -19.30 4.02
C TYR A 278 -7.43 -18.03 4.18
N ILE A 279 -7.88 -17.00 3.49
CA ILE A 279 -7.52 -15.61 3.75
C ILE A 279 -8.79 -14.80 4.00
N LYS A 280 -8.77 -13.88 4.97
CA LYS A 280 -9.88 -12.96 5.24
C LYS A 280 -9.44 -11.52 5.12
N VAL A 281 -10.34 -10.69 4.64
CA VAL A 281 -10.25 -9.22 4.65
C VAL A 281 -11.36 -8.71 5.56
N ASN A 282 -11.02 -7.95 6.59
CA ASN A 282 -11.96 -7.47 7.63
C ASN A 282 -12.92 -8.56 8.14
N GLY A 283 -12.38 -9.77 8.36
CA GLY A 283 -13.16 -10.92 8.84
C GLY A 283 -13.99 -11.65 7.77
N THR A 284 -14.07 -11.13 6.54
CA THR A 284 -14.78 -11.79 5.43
C THR A 284 -13.82 -12.67 4.63
N ALA A 285 -14.12 -13.96 4.51
CA ALA A 285 -13.29 -14.89 3.75
C ALA A 285 -13.30 -14.56 2.25
N VAL A 286 -12.12 -14.56 1.66
CA VAL A 286 -11.94 -14.34 0.23
C VAL A 286 -12.15 -15.64 -0.52
N SER A 287 -12.88 -15.59 -1.63
CA SER A 287 -13.08 -16.73 -2.52
C SER A 287 -13.43 -16.29 -3.94
N ASN A 288 -13.19 -17.17 -4.88
CA ASN A 288 -13.57 -16.99 -6.28
C ASN A 288 -13.78 -18.34 -6.98
N ALA A 289 -13.92 -18.34 -8.29
CA ALA A 289 -14.20 -19.57 -9.07
C ALA A 289 -13.01 -20.57 -9.08
N VAL A 290 -11.78 -20.11 -8.83
CA VAL A 290 -10.57 -20.95 -8.81
C VAL A 290 -10.15 -21.25 -7.37
N ASN A 291 -10.28 -20.27 -6.47
CA ASN A 291 -9.88 -20.36 -5.06
C ASN A 291 -11.15 -20.45 -4.19
N PRO A 292 -11.62 -21.65 -3.85
CA PRO A 292 -12.84 -21.83 -3.05
C PRO A 292 -12.60 -21.42 -1.60
N ILE A 293 -13.67 -21.05 -0.91
CA ILE A 293 -13.65 -20.65 0.50
C ILE A 293 -13.10 -21.74 1.44
N THR A 294 -13.16 -22.99 0.99
CA THR A 294 -12.73 -24.17 1.75
C THR A 294 -11.31 -24.60 1.49
N ASN A 295 -10.64 -23.97 0.53
CA ASN A 295 -9.24 -24.22 0.20
C ASN A 295 -8.73 -23.09 -0.70
N PHE A 296 -8.43 -21.95 -0.12
CA PHE A 296 -7.94 -20.78 -0.88
C PHE A 296 -6.54 -21.05 -1.46
N TRP A 297 -5.66 -21.68 -0.67
CA TRP A 297 -4.29 -22.02 -1.05
C TRP A 297 -4.24 -23.41 -1.69
N ASN A 298 -4.65 -23.48 -2.93
CA ASN A 298 -4.92 -24.75 -3.62
C ASN A 298 -3.94 -25.09 -4.74
N GLY A 299 -2.74 -24.52 -4.71
CA GLY A 299 -1.70 -24.75 -5.70
C GLY A 299 -2.01 -24.11 -7.05
N THR A 300 -2.63 -22.92 -7.08
CA THR A 300 -2.97 -22.23 -8.33
C THR A 300 -2.23 -20.92 -8.52
N ILE A 301 -2.13 -20.48 -9.77
CA ILE A 301 -1.75 -19.12 -10.14
C ILE A 301 -2.93 -18.49 -10.85
N SER A 302 -3.62 -17.56 -10.18
CA SER A 302 -4.90 -17.04 -10.65
C SER A 302 -5.04 -15.52 -10.53
N LYS A 303 -5.97 -14.97 -11.33
CA LYS A 303 -6.35 -13.58 -11.30
C LYS A 303 -7.86 -13.43 -11.46
N ASN A 304 -8.53 -12.80 -10.49
CA ASN A 304 -9.97 -12.59 -10.48
C ASN A 304 -10.77 -13.85 -10.82
N GLY A 305 -10.39 -15.01 -10.23
CA GLY A 305 -11.05 -16.30 -10.43
C GLY A 305 -10.79 -16.97 -11.79
N ALA A 306 -9.72 -16.59 -12.48
CA ALA A 306 -9.28 -17.22 -13.72
C ALA A 306 -7.79 -17.62 -13.63
N HIS A 307 -7.45 -18.81 -14.12
CA HIS A 307 -6.05 -19.23 -14.20
C HIS A 307 -5.24 -18.33 -15.13
N ILE A 308 -4.04 -17.93 -14.69
CA ILE A 308 -3.09 -17.19 -15.53
C ILE A 308 -2.40 -18.17 -16.48
N SER A 309 -2.53 -17.91 -17.79
CA SER A 309 -1.95 -18.73 -18.85
C SER A 309 -0.65 -18.18 -19.44
N THR A 310 -0.25 -16.96 -19.10
CA THR A 310 0.96 -16.28 -19.59
C THR A 310 2.19 -16.72 -18.79
N LYS A 311 2.40 -18.06 -18.73
CA LYS A 311 3.54 -18.69 -18.05
C LYS A 311 3.95 -19.96 -18.77
N ASN A 312 5.21 -20.37 -18.62
CA ASN A 312 5.72 -21.58 -19.21
C ASN A 312 6.55 -22.39 -18.18
N PRO A 313 6.16 -23.64 -17.86
CA PRO A 313 5.00 -24.33 -18.40
C PRO A 313 3.70 -23.71 -17.90
N ASN A 314 2.65 -23.79 -18.72
CA ASN A 314 1.31 -23.36 -18.34
C ASN A 314 0.56 -24.50 -17.64
N LEU A 315 0.98 -24.82 -16.41
CA LEU A 315 0.31 -25.82 -15.57
C LEU A 315 -0.86 -25.16 -14.83
N LEU A 316 -1.95 -25.89 -14.61
CA LEU A 316 -3.07 -25.42 -13.77
C LEU A 316 -2.73 -25.61 -12.29
N ASN A 317 -2.32 -26.82 -11.92
CA ASN A 317 -1.87 -27.15 -10.57
C ASN A 317 -0.35 -26.94 -10.48
N GLN A 318 0.08 -26.05 -9.61
CA GLN A 318 1.49 -25.67 -9.40
C GLN A 318 2.19 -26.53 -8.34
N MET A 319 1.48 -27.53 -7.77
CA MET A 319 2.05 -28.48 -6.82
C MET A 319 2.69 -27.78 -5.60
N GLY A 320 1.91 -26.95 -4.88
CA GLY A 320 2.35 -26.28 -3.65
C GLY A 320 2.88 -24.85 -3.86
N ILE A 321 2.55 -24.21 -4.96
CA ILE A 321 2.81 -22.76 -5.18
C ILE A 321 1.50 -22.07 -5.50
N ASP A 322 1.18 -21.07 -4.70
CA ASP A 322 0.01 -20.22 -4.92
C ASP A 322 0.43 -18.77 -5.18
N ILE A 323 -0.13 -18.18 -6.24
CA ILE A 323 -0.03 -16.75 -6.52
C ILE A 323 -1.40 -16.29 -6.99
N ASP A 324 -2.07 -15.50 -6.16
CA ASP A 324 -3.44 -15.10 -6.43
C ASP A 324 -3.62 -13.58 -6.37
N GLU A 325 -4.25 -13.06 -7.40
CA GLU A 325 -4.61 -11.66 -7.53
C GLU A 325 -6.13 -11.50 -7.61
N GLN A 326 -6.71 -10.60 -6.79
CA GLN A 326 -8.16 -10.45 -6.73
C GLN A 326 -8.61 -9.05 -6.31
N GLU A 327 -9.74 -8.61 -6.90
CA GLU A 327 -10.51 -7.46 -6.40
C GLU A 327 -11.18 -7.81 -5.08
N VAL A 328 -10.99 -6.94 -4.07
CA VAL A 328 -11.50 -7.14 -2.71
C VAL A 328 -12.14 -5.86 -2.15
N GLY A 329 -12.72 -5.03 -2.98
CA GLY A 329 -13.41 -3.81 -2.56
C GLY A 329 -14.76 -4.09 -1.91
N VAL A 330 -15.84 -4.04 -2.68
CA VAL A 330 -17.20 -4.27 -2.16
C VAL A 330 -17.37 -5.70 -1.63
N GLY A 331 -18.04 -5.84 -0.48
CA GLY A 331 -18.36 -7.14 0.12
C GLY A 331 -17.32 -7.64 1.13
N TYR A 332 -16.19 -6.97 1.28
CA TYR A 332 -15.12 -7.35 2.21
C TYR A 332 -15.01 -6.40 3.41
N GLY A 333 -16.08 -5.71 3.79
CA GLY A 333 -16.13 -4.86 4.98
C GLY A 333 -15.17 -3.67 4.91
N ILE A 334 -14.91 -3.16 3.70
CA ILE A 334 -14.15 -1.93 3.49
C ILE A 334 -15.15 -0.80 3.33
N ASP A 335 -15.18 0.09 4.32
CA ASP A 335 -16.09 1.23 4.35
C ASP A 335 -15.45 2.50 3.77
N PRO A 336 -16.27 3.47 3.34
CA PRO A 336 -15.76 4.76 2.89
C PRO A 336 -14.91 5.46 3.97
N ASN A 337 -13.76 5.97 3.54
CA ASN A 337 -12.76 6.63 4.38
C ASN A 337 -12.03 5.74 5.39
N ASP A 338 -12.09 4.43 5.25
CA ASP A 338 -11.28 3.52 6.07
C ASP A 338 -9.79 3.83 5.92
N THR A 339 -9.11 3.88 7.04
CA THR A 339 -7.66 4.11 7.15
C THR A 339 -6.89 2.86 7.54
N GLN A 340 -7.62 1.78 7.81
CA GLN A 340 -7.09 0.51 8.27
C GLN A 340 -7.90 -0.64 7.67
N ILE A 341 -7.23 -1.74 7.35
CA ILE A 341 -7.82 -2.99 6.89
C ILE A 341 -7.09 -4.14 7.58
N ASP A 342 -7.85 -5.11 8.08
CA ASP A 342 -7.31 -6.28 8.74
C ASP A 342 -7.31 -7.48 7.78
N ILE A 343 -6.16 -8.15 7.68
CA ILE A 343 -5.94 -9.36 6.89
C ILE A 343 -5.65 -10.51 7.85
N GLU A 344 -6.29 -11.65 7.65
CA GLU A 344 -6.06 -12.87 8.42
C GLU A 344 -5.77 -14.04 7.48
N PHE A 345 -4.62 -14.68 7.66
CA PHE A 345 -4.31 -16.01 7.11
C PHE A 345 -4.64 -17.06 8.14
N GLY A 346 -5.23 -18.17 7.74
CA GLY A 346 -5.55 -19.24 8.68
C GLY A 346 -5.85 -20.57 7.99
N THR A 347 -5.84 -21.62 8.80
CA THR A 347 -6.20 -22.97 8.42
C THR A 347 -6.95 -23.66 9.54
N GLU A 348 -7.76 -24.67 9.24
CA GLU A 348 -8.33 -25.55 10.27
C GLU A 348 -7.50 -26.82 10.49
N SER A 349 -6.64 -27.24 9.56
CA SER A 349 -5.86 -28.47 9.73
C SER A 349 -4.55 -28.53 8.96
N ASP A 350 -4.51 -27.99 7.76
CA ASP A 350 -3.36 -28.13 6.86
C ASP A 350 -2.20 -27.20 7.22
N GLN A 351 -1.06 -27.40 6.55
CA GLN A 351 0.11 -26.56 6.70
C GLN A 351 0.35 -25.79 5.41
N TYR A 352 0.60 -24.50 5.53
CA TYR A 352 1.13 -23.68 4.44
C TYR A 352 1.96 -22.51 4.97
N PHE A 353 2.70 -21.83 4.09
CA PHE A 353 3.58 -20.72 4.46
C PHE A 353 3.19 -19.46 3.66
N PRO A 354 2.30 -18.60 4.19
CA PRO A 354 2.05 -17.30 3.58
C PRO A 354 3.35 -16.48 3.57
N SER A 355 3.63 -15.83 2.46
CA SER A 355 4.92 -15.22 2.17
C SER A 355 4.79 -13.74 1.81
N ILE A 356 4.03 -13.42 0.76
CA ILE A 356 3.88 -12.07 0.23
C ILE A 356 2.41 -11.68 0.29
N PHE A 357 2.18 -10.45 0.69
CA PHE A 357 0.87 -9.82 0.60
C PHE A 357 1.03 -8.39 0.08
N ALA A 358 0.45 -8.10 -1.06
CA ALA A 358 0.39 -6.77 -1.63
C ALA A 358 -1.07 -6.30 -1.70
N PHE A 359 -1.30 -5.04 -1.40
CA PHE A 359 -2.61 -4.44 -1.37
C PHE A 359 -2.57 -3.04 -1.97
N SER A 360 -3.55 -2.73 -2.81
CA SER A 360 -3.80 -1.37 -3.25
C SER A 360 -5.26 -1.02 -3.12
N ILE A 361 -5.53 0.22 -2.69
CA ILE A 361 -6.87 0.76 -2.65
C ILE A 361 -6.86 2.14 -3.30
N LYS A 362 -7.82 2.40 -4.19
CA LYS A 362 -8.01 3.74 -4.76
C LYS A 362 -8.21 4.73 -3.63
N SER A 363 -7.55 5.85 -3.72
CA SER A 363 -7.63 6.90 -2.71
C SER A 363 -7.85 8.25 -3.38
N LYS A 364 -8.22 9.25 -2.58
CA LYS A 364 -8.34 10.60 -3.09
C LYS A 364 -6.97 11.26 -3.12
N PRO A 365 -6.64 12.02 -4.17
CA PRO A 365 -5.46 12.88 -4.15
C PRO A 365 -5.59 13.95 -3.05
N PRO A 366 -4.50 14.65 -2.67
CA PRO A 366 -4.60 15.85 -1.88
C PRO A 366 -5.45 16.89 -2.63
N LEU A 367 -6.30 17.59 -1.87
CA LEU A 367 -7.12 18.70 -2.38
C LEU A 367 -6.92 19.89 -1.44
N VAL A 368 -5.87 20.64 -1.70
CA VAL A 368 -5.54 21.81 -0.88
C VAL A 368 -6.27 23.03 -1.43
N THR A 369 -6.98 23.71 -0.55
CA THR A 369 -7.72 24.94 -0.86
C THR A 369 -7.00 26.15 -0.31
N LEU A 370 -7.18 27.33 -0.94
CA LEU A 370 -6.74 28.61 -0.47
C LEU A 370 -7.87 29.63 -0.56
N ASP A 371 -8.26 30.18 0.60
CA ASP A 371 -9.14 31.31 0.71
C ASP A 371 -8.36 32.54 1.19
N LYS A 372 -8.67 33.72 0.69
CA LYS A 372 -8.04 34.97 1.07
C LYS A 372 -9.08 36.01 1.43
N ALA A 373 -8.91 36.64 2.58
CA ALA A 373 -9.77 37.71 3.08
C ALA A 373 -8.95 38.95 3.40
N VAL A 374 -9.58 40.10 3.41
CA VAL A 374 -8.99 41.39 3.85
C VAL A 374 -9.97 42.14 4.71
N ILE A 375 -9.46 42.73 5.78
CA ILE A 375 -10.18 43.70 6.65
C ILE A 375 -9.31 44.91 6.87
N SER A 376 -9.93 46.06 7.17
CA SER A 376 -9.24 47.25 7.64
C SER A 376 -9.06 47.20 9.17
N ASP A 377 -8.02 47.85 9.68
CA ASP A 377 -7.87 48.10 11.12
C ASP A 377 -8.67 49.31 11.60
N GLN A 378 -9.38 50.02 10.71
CA GLN A 378 -10.31 51.11 11.04
C GLN A 378 -11.75 50.65 11.00
N ILE A 379 -12.56 51.16 11.92
CA ILE A 379 -13.98 50.84 12.03
C ILE A 379 -14.78 52.15 12.11
N PRO A 380 -15.84 52.34 11.27
CA PRO A 380 -16.39 51.45 10.24
C PRO A 380 -15.64 51.54 8.91
N LEU A 381 -15.62 50.43 8.19
CA LEU A 381 -14.98 50.29 6.87
C LEU A 381 -15.89 50.90 5.79
N LEU A 382 -15.75 52.19 5.54
CA LEU A 382 -16.63 52.93 4.61
C LEU A 382 -15.93 53.22 3.25
N ALA A 383 -14.60 53.31 3.25
CA ALA A 383 -13.78 53.54 2.05
C ALA A 383 -12.33 53.13 2.35
N LEU A 384 -11.48 53.10 1.30
CA LEU A 384 -10.04 52.99 1.47
C LEU A 384 -9.48 54.35 1.91
N ASP A 385 -9.08 54.46 3.19
CA ASP A 385 -8.50 55.67 3.72
C ASP A 385 -6.97 55.75 3.48
N PRO A 386 -6.41 56.94 3.36
CA PRO A 386 -4.96 57.12 3.26
C PRO A 386 -4.21 56.61 4.49
N SER A 387 -3.14 55.89 4.26
CA SER A 387 -2.26 55.32 5.30
C SER A 387 -2.98 54.41 6.29
N GLU A 388 -3.96 53.68 5.80
CA GLU A 388 -4.72 52.65 6.52
C GLU A 388 -4.02 51.29 6.44
N ASN A 389 -4.06 50.51 7.53
CA ASN A 389 -3.58 49.13 7.50
C ASN A 389 -4.68 48.17 7.06
N LEU A 390 -4.42 47.49 5.96
CA LEU A 390 -5.21 46.38 5.49
C LEU A 390 -4.61 45.08 6.05
N ILE A 391 -5.41 44.28 6.76
CA ILE A 391 -5.04 43.00 7.34
C ILE A 391 -5.51 41.90 6.41
N TYR A 392 -4.58 41.25 5.73
CA TYR A 392 -4.84 40.10 4.89
C TYR A 392 -4.73 38.81 5.68
N THR A 393 -5.72 37.94 5.54
CA THR A 393 -5.71 36.58 6.10
C THR A 393 -5.85 35.59 4.98
N ILE A 394 -4.93 34.64 4.90
CA ILE A 394 -4.95 33.51 3.99
C ILE A 394 -5.19 32.26 4.82
N SER A 395 -6.17 31.46 4.43
CA SER A 395 -6.51 30.21 5.11
C SER A 395 -6.88 29.13 4.11
N GLY A 396 -6.79 27.89 4.53
CA GLY A 396 -7.22 26.75 3.73
C GLY A 396 -6.98 25.44 4.46
N ASN A 397 -7.29 24.37 3.78
CA ASN A 397 -7.12 23.02 4.31
C ASN A 397 -6.85 22.03 3.19
N ASN A 398 -6.30 20.87 3.57
CA ASN A 398 -6.28 19.71 2.68
C ASN A 398 -7.59 18.92 2.87
N GLY A 399 -8.57 19.16 2.02
CA GLY A 399 -9.86 18.44 1.99
C GLY A 399 -9.80 17.12 1.23
N GLY A 400 -8.64 16.78 0.64
CA GLY A 400 -8.40 15.53 -0.06
C GLY A 400 -8.10 14.37 0.87
N GLY A 401 -7.85 13.21 0.27
CA GLY A 401 -7.55 12.00 1.01
C GLY A 401 -6.06 11.67 1.06
N GLY A 402 -5.22 12.30 0.26
CA GLY A 402 -3.77 12.13 0.26
C GLY A 402 -3.06 13.26 0.98
N ALA A 403 -1.83 13.02 1.43
CA ALA A 403 -0.96 14.07 1.96
C ALA A 403 -0.51 15.03 0.84
N ALA A 404 -0.49 16.32 1.14
CA ALA A 404 0.07 17.33 0.27
C ALA A 404 1.48 17.68 0.75
N HIS A 405 2.45 17.59 -0.14
CA HIS A 405 3.87 17.80 0.17
C HIS A 405 4.37 19.13 -0.40
N SER A 406 5.47 19.63 0.16
CA SER A 406 6.14 20.84 -0.31
C SER A 406 5.22 22.06 -0.41
N CYS A 407 4.30 22.22 0.56
CA CYS A 407 3.27 23.25 0.53
C CYS A 407 3.84 24.65 0.72
N VAL A 408 3.69 25.50 -0.31
CA VAL A 408 4.22 26.88 -0.34
C VAL A 408 3.13 27.83 -0.79
N ILE A 409 2.93 28.90 -0.02
CA ILE A 409 2.10 30.03 -0.39
C ILE A 409 2.97 31.14 -0.95
N VAL A 410 2.56 31.72 -2.07
CA VAL A 410 3.18 32.91 -2.66
C VAL A 410 2.11 33.98 -2.80
N ASP A 411 2.39 35.15 -2.23
CA ASP A 411 1.56 36.33 -2.35
C ASP A 411 2.34 37.45 -3.04
N THR A 412 1.75 38.04 -4.09
CA THR A 412 2.36 39.19 -4.78
C THR A 412 1.63 40.45 -4.37
N ILE A 413 2.26 41.29 -3.56
CA ILE A 413 1.67 42.53 -3.09
C ILE A 413 1.36 43.46 -4.28
N PRO A 414 0.12 43.93 -4.42
CA PRO A 414 -0.25 44.88 -5.47
C PRO A 414 0.58 46.18 -5.37
N SER A 415 0.96 46.75 -6.50
CA SER A 415 1.77 47.97 -6.55
C SER A 415 1.09 49.20 -5.92
N ALA A 416 -0.22 49.14 -5.72
CA ALA A 416 -1.00 50.16 -5.02
C ALA A 416 -0.84 50.08 -3.49
N LEU A 417 -0.23 49.05 -2.95
CA LEU A 417 -0.07 48.84 -1.51
C LEU A 417 1.42 48.73 -1.15
N THR A 418 1.72 49.01 0.12
CA THR A 418 3.05 48.80 0.69
C THR A 418 2.96 47.74 1.78
N TYR A 419 3.73 46.65 1.67
CA TYR A 419 3.85 45.67 2.74
C TYR A 419 4.38 46.32 4.03
N VAL A 420 3.79 45.94 5.17
CA VAL A 420 4.24 46.43 6.50
C VAL A 420 5.28 45.42 7.03
N PRO A 421 6.58 45.79 7.08
CA PRO A 421 7.62 44.90 7.55
C PRO A 421 7.38 44.31 8.94
N GLY A 422 7.69 43.03 9.14
CA GLY A 422 7.52 42.32 10.40
C GLY A 422 6.05 42.00 10.76
N SER A 423 5.11 42.24 9.83
CA SER A 423 3.68 41.98 10.09
C SER A 423 3.26 40.54 9.79
N LEU A 424 4.11 39.74 9.14
CA LEU A 424 3.79 38.35 8.76
C LEU A 424 3.73 37.44 9.98
N LYS A 425 2.66 36.66 10.08
CA LYS A 425 2.40 35.70 11.16
C LYS A 425 1.80 34.43 10.62
N ILE A 426 2.24 33.30 11.16
CA ILE A 426 1.52 32.02 11.02
C ILE A 426 0.61 31.89 12.23
N LEU A 427 -0.70 31.90 12.00
CA LEU A 427 -1.71 31.78 13.05
C LEU A 427 -2.05 30.32 13.35
N ALA A 428 -2.02 29.47 12.31
CA ALA A 428 -2.17 28.03 12.43
C ALA A 428 -1.42 27.34 11.29
N SER A 429 -0.73 26.25 11.58
CA SER A 429 -0.14 25.32 10.62
C SER A 429 0.17 24.02 11.35
N PRO A 430 0.04 22.82 10.71
CA PRO A 430 0.53 21.58 11.27
C PRO A 430 2.03 21.65 11.58
N GLY A 431 2.48 20.86 12.55
CA GLY A 431 3.88 20.81 12.95
C GLY A 431 4.21 21.51 14.27
N GLY A 432 3.18 21.87 15.05
CA GLY A 432 3.36 22.27 16.46
C GLY A 432 3.76 23.72 16.70
N PHE A 433 3.35 24.64 15.84
CA PHE A 433 3.52 26.08 16.10
C PHE A 433 2.59 26.52 17.23
N ALA A 434 3.19 27.00 18.33
CA ALA A 434 2.42 27.76 19.32
C ALA A 434 1.88 29.03 18.64
N SER A 435 0.57 29.15 18.53
CA SER A 435 -0.11 30.25 17.83
C SER A 435 -0.16 31.52 18.69
N PRO A 436 -0.09 32.73 18.10
CA PRO A 436 0.44 33.08 16.78
C PRO A 436 1.96 33.29 16.80
N VAL A 437 2.66 32.84 15.78
CA VAL A 437 4.11 33.03 15.67
C VAL A 437 4.42 34.12 14.64
N ALA A 438 5.00 35.21 15.07
CA ALA A 438 5.57 36.23 14.18
C ALA A 438 6.78 35.62 13.44
N LYS A 439 6.88 35.90 12.13
CA LYS A 439 7.98 35.46 11.29
C LYS A 439 8.85 36.64 10.89
N THR A 440 10.12 36.36 10.61
CA THR A 440 11.01 37.38 10.06
C THR A 440 10.71 37.59 8.58
N ASP A 441 11.08 38.76 8.05
CA ASP A 441 10.98 39.02 6.62
C ASP A 441 12.25 38.56 5.88
N ALA A 442 13.26 38.12 6.62
CA ALA A 442 14.55 37.73 6.07
C ALA A 442 14.51 36.36 5.40
N ILE A 443 15.44 36.11 4.50
CA ILE A 443 15.73 34.77 3.98
C ILE A 443 16.64 34.09 5.01
N ASP A 444 16.02 33.52 6.03
CA ASP A 444 16.69 32.78 7.10
C ASP A 444 16.11 31.37 7.26
N GLY A 445 16.26 30.73 8.38
CA GLY A 445 15.76 29.36 8.60
C GLY A 445 14.29 29.27 8.96
N ASP A 446 13.54 30.38 9.09
CA ASP A 446 12.13 30.33 9.45
C ASP A 446 11.20 30.14 8.24
N GLN A 447 9.90 29.97 8.48
CA GLN A 447 8.91 29.58 7.46
C GLN A 447 8.40 30.73 6.61
N ALA A 448 9.07 31.90 6.59
CA ALA A 448 8.60 33.04 5.81
C ALA A 448 9.77 33.80 5.17
N GLN A 449 9.50 34.42 4.04
CA GLN A 449 10.45 35.26 3.32
C GLN A 449 9.72 36.39 2.63
N VAL A 450 10.28 37.58 2.67
CA VAL A 450 9.81 38.72 1.89
C VAL A 450 10.92 39.13 0.92
N ALA A 451 10.63 39.17 -0.36
CA ALA A 451 11.59 39.50 -1.41
C ALA A 451 11.01 40.53 -2.38
N THR A 452 11.86 41.41 -2.89
CA THR A 452 11.52 42.34 -3.98
C THR A 452 12.21 41.91 -5.27
N PHE A 453 11.42 41.72 -6.31
CA PHE A 453 11.91 41.35 -7.64
C PHE A 453 11.17 42.15 -8.71
N MET A 454 11.87 42.79 -9.62
CA MET A 454 11.31 43.66 -10.68
C MET A 454 10.29 44.69 -10.13
N GLY A 455 10.59 45.31 -9.00
CA GLY A 455 9.73 46.31 -8.36
C GLY A 455 8.45 45.80 -7.71
N LYS A 456 8.26 44.48 -7.62
CA LYS A 456 7.16 43.84 -6.92
C LYS A 456 7.63 43.18 -5.63
N THR A 457 6.83 43.26 -4.57
CA THR A 457 7.08 42.59 -3.30
C THR A 457 6.34 41.25 -3.28
N TYR A 458 7.07 40.18 -2.96
CA TYR A 458 6.59 38.81 -2.86
C TYR A 458 6.75 38.32 -1.42
N LEU A 459 5.68 37.79 -0.88
CA LEU A 459 5.71 37.00 0.36
C LEU A 459 5.72 35.52 -0.03
N LYS A 460 6.64 34.77 0.54
CA LYS A 460 6.74 33.33 0.35
C LYS A 460 6.66 32.66 1.72
N ILE A 461 5.65 31.82 1.92
CA ILE A 461 5.35 31.22 3.21
C ILE A 461 5.32 29.68 3.06
N PHE A 462 6.11 29.00 3.89
CA PHE A 462 6.24 27.56 3.92
C PHE A 462 5.37 27.01 5.04
N ILE A 463 4.40 26.15 4.71
CA ILE A 463 3.41 25.63 5.67
C ILE A 463 3.44 24.12 5.72
N GLY A 464 2.85 23.55 6.78
CA GLY A 464 2.76 22.11 7.00
C GLY A 464 3.85 21.55 7.92
N THR A 465 3.69 20.31 8.34
CA THR A 465 4.65 19.59 9.19
C THR A 465 6.01 19.49 8.52
N GLY A 466 7.07 19.90 9.23
CA GLY A 466 8.44 19.89 8.71
C GLY A 466 8.80 21.09 7.82
N ALA A 467 7.92 22.10 7.67
CA ALA A 467 8.24 23.30 6.92
C ALA A 467 9.38 24.09 7.58
N VAL A 468 10.34 24.51 6.75
CA VAL A 468 11.50 25.34 7.14
C VAL A 468 11.77 26.39 6.06
N GLY A 469 12.66 27.34 6.32
CA GLY A 469 13.04 28.35 5.34
C GLY A 469 13.50 27.72 4.01
N GLY A 470 12.79 28.03 2.93
CA GLY A 470 13.07 27.50 1.59
C GLY A 470 12.37 26.20 1.23
N THR A 471 11.78 25.47 2.18
CA THR A 471 11.16 24.16 1.92
C THR A 471 9.75 24.08 2.56
N GLY A 472 8.72 23.86 1.75
CA GLY A 472 7.37 23.58 2.22
C GLY A 472 7.28 22.24 2.93
N GLY A 473 6.40 22.15 3.91
CA GLY A 473 6.11 20.95 4.68
C GLY A 473 4.96 20.13 4.12
N VAL A 474 4.42 19.24 4.96
CA VAL A 474 3.35 18.30 4.63
C VAL A 474 2.06 18.74 5.32
N LEU A 475 0.96 18.81 4.55
CA LEU A 475 -0.42 18.91 5.04
C LEU A 475 -1.10 17.56 4.88
N GLN A 476 -1.37 16.89 6.00
CA GLN A 476 -2.13 15.65 6.00
C GLN A 476 -3.61 15.91 5.66
N PRO A 477 -4.39 14.90 5.27
CA PRO A 477 -5.84 15.02 5.14
C PRO A 477 -6.49 15.69 6.34
N SER A 478 -7.40 16.61 6.07
CA SER A 478 -8.13 17.43 7.07
C SER A 478 -7.29 18.46 7.85
N GLU A 479 -5.98 18.53 7.64
CA GLU A 479 -5.16 19.58 8.24
C GLU A 479 -5.40 20.94 7.58
N SER A 480 -5.37 21.99 8.39
CA SER A 480 -5.64 23.36 7.97
C SER A 480 -4.46 24.29 8.29
N TYR A 481 -4.45 25.44 7.62
CA TYR A 481 -3.48 26.49 7.86
C TYR A 481 -4.13 27.87 7.83
N THR A 482 -3.51 28.83 8.53
CA THR A 482 -3.90 30.24 8.51
C THR A 482 -2.67 31.12 8.68
N VAL A 483 -2.49 32.06 7.78
CA VAL A 483 -1.42 33.07 7.82
C VAL A 483 -2.00 34.46 7.70
N GLN A 484 -1.30 35.45 8.26
CA GLN A 484 -1.77 36.85 8.29
C GLN A 484 -0.59 37.80 8.07
N PHE A 485 -0.83 38.87 7.33
CA PHE A 485 0.10 40.00 7.16
C PHE A 485 -0.64 41.30 6.96
N LYS A 486 0.08 42.42 6.99
CA LYS A 486 -0.48 43.77 6.80
C LYS A 486 0.12 44.46 5.58
N CYS A 487 -0.72 45.26 4.93
CA CYS A 487 -0.31 46.21 3.91
C CYS A 487 -0.85 47.61 4.27
N LEU A 488 -0.09 48.64 3.94
CA LEU A 488 -0.47 50.03 4.08
C LEU A 488 -1.02 50.56 2.76
N THR A 489 -2.15 51.29 2.82
CA THR A 489 -2.68 52.04 1.71
C THR A 489 -1.83 53.29 1.43
N PRO A 490 -1.74 53.76 0.16
CA PRO A 490 -0.98 54.95 -0.17
C PRO A 490 -1.65 56.23 0.38
N PRO A 491 -0.91 57.34 0.49
CA PRO A 491 -1.47 58.62 0.94
C PRO A 491 -2.62 59.17 0.11
N ASN A 492 -2.78 58.68 -1.13
CA ASN A 492 -3.88 59.08 -2.04
C ASN A 492 -4.88 57.93 -2.27
N ALA A 493 -5.08 57.06 -1.28
CA ALA A 493 -5.94 55.87 -1.37
C ALA A 493 -7.39 56.21 -1.77
N ASN A 494 -7.89 57.39 -1.43
CA ASN A 494 -9.20 57.87 -1.83
C ASN A 494 -9.45 57.89 -3.36
N ASN A 495 -8.39 57.86 -4.15
CA ASN A 495 -8.47 57.79 -5.61
C ASN A 495 -8.50 56.36 -6.15
N LEU A 496 -8.39 55.36 -5.28
CA LEU A 496 -8.46 53.96 -5.66
C LEU A 496 -9.91 53.47 -5.66
N ASN A 497 -10.38 52.94 -6.78
CA ASN A 497 -11.71 52.35 -6.87
C ASN A 497 -11.82 51.00 -6.16
N SER A 498 -10.74 50.21 -6.25
CA SER A 498 -10.61 48.92 -5.59
C SER A 498 -9.15 48.45 -5.61
N VAL A 499 -8.78 47.56 -4.69
CA VAL A 499 -7.49 46.87 -4.70
C VAL A 499 -7.73 45.37 -4.59
N SER A 500 -7.23 44.63 -5.55
CA SER A 500 -7.26 43.18 -5.57
C SER A 500 -5.88 42.63 -5.23
N ASN A 501 -5.83 41.65 -4.31
CA ASN A 501 -4.61 40.96 -3.95
C ASN A 501 -4.84 39.45 -4.01
N THR A 502 -4.03 38.73 -4.79
CA THR A 502 -4.12 37.28 -5.02
C THR A 502 -2.94 36.55 -4.42
N ALA A 503 -3.23 35.49 -3.69
CA ALA A 503 -2.24 34.54 -3.22
C ALA A 503 -2.44 33.21 -3.93
N ARG A 504 -1.36 32.44 -4.06
CA ARG A 504 -1.33 31.10 -4.66
C ARG A 504 -0.69 30.15 -3.70
N ILE A 505 -1.30 28.97 -3.50
CA ILE A 505 -0.66 27.83 -2.88
C ILE A 505 -0.25 26.81 -3.94
N THR A 506 0.92 26.24 -3.78
CA THR A 506 1.46 25.16 -4.61
C THR A 506 2.03 24.06 -3.72
N GLY A 507 2.08 22.86 -4.24
CA GLY A 507 2.70 21.72 -3.61
C GLY A 507 2.64 20.51 -4.55
N THR A 508 2.94 19.35 -4.04
CA THR A 508 2.88 18.10 -4.78
C THR A 508 2.10 17.07 -3.98
N SER A 509 1.52 16.06 -4.65
CA SER A 509 1.14 14.82 -4.00
C SER A 509 2.41 14.10 -3.51
N THR A 510 2.32 12.86 -3.03
CA THR A 510 3.50 12.03 -2.73
C THR A 510 4.41 11.85 -3.94
N ASP A 511 3.85 11.95 -5.15
CA ASP A 511 4.61 12.02 -6.40
C ASP A 511 5.02 13.47 -6.72
N PRO A 512 6.33 13.78 -6.81
CA PRO A 512 6.81 15.11 -7.19
C PRO A 512 6.37 15.55 -8.59
N ASN A 513 5.88 14.64 -9.44
CA ASN A 513 5.38 14.92 -10.78
C ASN A 513 3.87 15.22 -10.83
N ASP A 514 3.16 15.21 -9.70
CA ASP A 514 1.74 15.53 -9.62
C ASP A 514 1.52 16.80 -8.77
N PRO A 515 1.85 18.00 -9.30
CA PRO A 515 1.70 19.25 -8.61
C PRO A 515 0.22 19.63 -8.48
N PHE A 516 -0.12 20.27 -7.38
CA PHE A 516 -1.39 20.96 -7.21
C PHE A 516 -1.19 22.46 -7.11
N VAL A 517 -2.23 23.22 -7.44
CA VAL A 517 -2.28 24.67 -7.30
C VAL A 517 -3.70 25.09 -6.93
N ASP A 518 -3.82 26.07 -6.01
CA ASP A 518 -5.06 26.81 -5.78
C ASP A 518 -4.77 28.29 -5.58
N ASP A 519 -5.70 29.15 -5.96
CA ASP A 519 -5.57 30.60 -5.89
C ASP A 519 -6.72 31.19 -5.10
N GLY A 520 -6.43 32.15 -4.24
CA GLY A 520 -7.42 32.95 -3.52
C GLY A 520 -7.19 34.44 -3.70
N THR A 521 -8.24 35.19 -3.98
CA THR A 521 -8.21 36.64 -4.20
C THR A 521 -9.08 37.35 -3.19
N ALA A 522 -8.51 38.36 -2.52
CA ALA A 522 -9.24 39.31 -1.72
C ALA A 522 -9.37 40.64 -2.47
N LEU A 523 -10.59 41.17 -2.48
CA LEU A 523 -10.93 42.45 -3.08
C LEU A 523 -11.44 43.40 -2.01
N ILE A 524 -10.91 44.62 -1.96
CA ILE A 524 -11.45 45.72 -1.15
C ILE A 524 -11.75 46.90 -2.07
N GLY A 525 -12.92 47.45 -1.96
CA GLY A 525 -13.42 48.56 -2.79
C GLY A 525 -13.81 49.78 -1.99
N PRO A 526 -14.20 50.92 -2.67
CA PRO A 526 -14.49 52.19 -2.03
C PRO A 526 -15.75 52.21 -1.18
N LEU A 527 -16.60 51.20 -1.27
CA LEU A 527 -17.85 51.07 -0.50
C LEU A 527 -17.91 49.71 0.23
N GLY A 528 -16.94 49.47 0.98
CA GLY A 528 -16.79 48.74 2.19
C GLY A 528 -17.45 47.42 2.42
N SER A 529 -17.42 46.42 1.63
CA SER A 529 -17.52 45.05 2.13
C SER A 529 -16.39 44.23 1.53
N PRO A 530 -15.57 43.55 2.33
CA PRO A 530 -14.61 42.63 1.80
C PRO A 530 -15.34 41.49 1.07
N LEU A 531 -15.11 41.37 -0.23
CA LEU A 531 -15.57 40.26 -1.03
C LEU A 531 -14.41 39.29 -1.16
N SER A 532 -14.46 38.19 -0.46
CA SER A 532 -13.61 37.04 -0.79
C SER A 532 -14.22 36.34 -2.01
N VAL A 533 -13.49 36.29 -3.12
CA VAL A 533 -13.89 35.54 -4.29
C VAL A 533 -13.03 34.28 -4.34
N LYS A 534 -13.67 33.14 -4.19
CA LYS A 534 -13.05 31.86 -4.41
C LYS A 534 -13.06 31.58 -5.92
N MET A 535 -11.89 31.56 -6.54
CA MET A 535 -11.74 31.00 -7.88
C MET A 535 -11.14 29.61 -7.74
N THR A 536 -11.95 28.58 -7.88
CA THR A 536 -11.50 27.21 -8.08
C THR A 536 -11.10 27.04 -9.53
N SER A 537 -9.84 26.76 -9.79
CA SER A 537 -9.42 26.27 -11.11
C SER A 537 -9.84 24.79 -11.22
N PHE A 538 -10.52 24.46 -12.31
CA PHE A 538 -10.91 23.10 -12.68
C PHE A 538 -9.71 22.32 -13.24
#